data_96e09140e8790b14e1f9db626b8c9531
#
_entry.id   96e09140e8790b14e1f9db626b8c9531
#
_cell.length_a   1.000
_cell.length_b   1.000
_cell.length_c   1.000
_cell.angle_alpha   90.00
_cell.angle_beta   90.00
_cell.angle_gamma   90.00
#
_symmetry.space_group_name_H-M   'P 1'
#
loop_
_entity.id
_entity.type
_entity.pdbx_description
1 polymer ?
#
loop_
_entity_poly.entity_id
_entity_poly.type
_entity_poly.pdbx_seq_one_letter_code
_entity_poly.pdbx_strand_id
1 'polypeptide(L)'
;TRTEISCHARGSYHFFPRAHSLVDIGGQDSKVIKVDDRGNRIAFKMNRKCAAGTGAFLEEIANRLKVKVGRLNELAEKATKDISIGSYCTVFTATEILTKIRENVDLKDIVRGIYQSVIQRIMEMDTLEGEVVMTGGVAAHNPFLVRMFEEKIGRKIFVPPLPQFTGAFGAALYALEAKGG
;
A
#
# COMPACT_ATOMS: atom_id res chain seq x y z
N THR A 1 -6.67 -18.38 -19.26
CA THR A 1 -5.98 -17.13 -18.85
C THR A 1 -6.60 -16.63 -17.55
N ARG A 2 -5.79 -16.19 -16.59
CA ARG A 2 -6.22 -15.56 -15.34
C ARG A 2 -5.71 -14.13 -15.31
N THR A 3 -6.45 -13.23 -14.67
CA THR A 3 -6.04 -11.83 -14.52
C THR A 3 -5.12 -11.68 -13.31
N GLU A 4 -4.25 -10.67 -13.31
CA GLU A 4 -3.41 -10.30 -12.17
C GLU A 4 -4.25 -10.15 -10.89
N ILE A 5 -5.38 -9.46 -10.96
CA ILE A 5 -6.27 -9.22 -9.82
C ILE A 5 -6.81 -10.53 -9.24
N SER A 6 -7.16 -11.51 -10.09
CA SER A 6 -7.58 -12.84 -9.64
C SER A 6 -6.43 -13.60 -8.98
N CYS A 7 -5.21 -13.44 -9.49
CA CYS A 7 -4.02 -14.05 -8.89
C CYS A 7 -3.73 -13.47 -7.50
N HIS A 8 -3.83 -12.16 -7.33
CA HIS A 8 -3.71 -11.52 -6.01
C HIS A 8 -4.77 -12.05 -5.03
N ALA A 9 -6.04 -12.13 -5.43
CA ALA A 9 -7.11 -12.68 -4.61
C ALA A 9 -6.82 -14.14 -4.20
N ARG A 10 -6.41 -14.99 -5.17
CA ARG A 10 -6.09 -16.40 -4.91
C ARG A 10 -4.90 -16.57 -3.98
N GLY A 11 -3.86 -15.75 -4.18
CA GLY A 11 -2.64 -15.79 -3.35
C GLY A 11 -2.89 -15.32 -1.92
N SER A 12 -3.64 -14.23 -1.74
CA SER A 12 -3.99 -13.74 -0.40
C SER A 12 -4.89 -14.71 0.35
N TYR A 13 -5.89 -15.29 -0.33
CA TYR A 13 -6.80 -16.27 0.26
C TYR A 13 -6.09 -17.54 0.74
N HIS A 14 -5.02 -17.97 0.10
CA HIS A 14 -4.23 -19.11 0.56
C HIS A 14 -3.66 -18.91 1.97
N PHE A 15 -3.20 -17.70 2.27
CA PHE A 15 -2.65 -17.36 3.59
C PHE A 15 -3.74 -16.99 4.60
N PHE A 16 -4.86 -16.42 4.11
CA PHE A 16 -5.97 -15.94 4.92
C PHE A 16 -7.29 -16.47 4.34
N PRO A 17 -7.67 -17.74 4.63
CA PRO A 17 -8.78 -18.44 3.98
C PRO A 17 -10.16 -18.02 4.53
N ARG A 18 -10.49 -16.73 4.37
CA ARG A 18 -11.75 -16.08 4.77
C ARG A 18 -11.98 -14.83 3.95
N ALA A 19 -13.21 -14.30 3.97
CA ALA A 19 -13.52 -13.06 3.28
C ALA A 19 -12.67 -11.89 3.83
N HIS A 20 -12.11 -11.07 2.94
CA HIS A 20 -11.31 -9.92 3.32
C HIS A 20 -11.25 -8.85 2.23
N SER A 21 -10.87 -7.63 2.63
CA SER A 21 -10.44 -6.57 1.73
C SER A 21 -8.93 -6.66 1.55
N LEU A 22 -8.47 -6.96 0.34
CA LEU A 22 -7.06 -7.00 -0.01
C LEU A 22 -6.63 -5.63 -0.54
N VAL A 23 -5.68 -5.00 0.12
CA VAL A 23 -5.01 -3.76 -0.31
C VAL A 23 -3.65 -4.13 -0.89
N ASP A 24 -3.46 -3.97 -2.18
CA ASP A 24 -2.17 -4.17 -2.83
C ASP A 24 -1.60 -2.82 -3.25
N ILE A 25 -0.43 -2.46 -2.69
CA ILE A 25 0.29 -1.24 -3.05
C ILE A 25 1.58 -1.62 -3.75
N GLY A 26 1.51 -1.59 -5.08
CA GLY A 26 2.62 -1.87 -5.98
C GLY A 26 3.52 -0.67 -6.22
N GLY A 27 4.46 -0.83 -7.16
CA GLY A 27 5.34 0.24 -7.61
C GLY A 27 4.63 1.31 -8.42
N GLN A 28 3.74 0.93 -9.34
CA GLN A 28 3.11 1.86 -10.28
C GLN A 28 1.59 2.02 -10.08
N ASP A 29 0.97 1.12 -9.35
CA ASP A 29 -0.47 1.13 -9.10
C ASP A 29 -0.80 0.73 -7.67
N SER A 30 -2.04 0.97 -7.28
CA SER A 30 -2.62 0.46 -6.05
C SER A 30 -4.01 -0.10 -6.31
N LYS A 31 -4.35 -1.17 -5.60
CA LYS A 31 -5.59 -1.92 -5.79
C LYS A 31 -6.25 -2.20 -4.45
N VAL A 32 -7.57 -2.14 -4.43
CA VAL A 32 -8.38 -2.73 -3.37
C VAL A 32 -9.25 -3.81 -4.00
N ILE A 33 -9.12 -5.04 -3.52
CA ILE A 33 -9.81 -6.21 -4.06
C ILE A 33 -10.66 -6.81 -2.94
N LYS A 34 -11.95 -7.02 -3.20
CA LYS A 34 -12.84 -7.74 -2.27
C LYS A 34 -12.79 -9.23 -2.59
N VAL A 35 -12.48 -10.02 -1.58
CA VAL A 35 -12.36 -11.48 -1.65
C VAL A 35 -13.44 -12.10 -0.79
N ASP A 36 -14.20 -13.05 -1.34
CA ASP A 36 -15.27 -13.77 -0.63
C ASP A 36 -14.72 -14.94 0.20
N ASP A 37 -15.62 -15.63 0.92
CA ASP A 37 -15.32 -16.80 1.76
C ASP A 37 -14.80 -18.03 0.98
N ARG A 38 -14.84 -17.98 -0.34
CA ARG A 38 -14.36 -19.04 -1.24
C ARG A 38 -13.07 -18.65 -1.97
N GLY A 39 -12.54 -17.46 -1.68
CA GLY A 39 -11.34 -16.92 -2.33
C GLY A 39 -11.59 -16.32 -3.72
N ASN A 40 -12.84 -16.07 -4.09
CA ASN A 40 -13.16 -15.42 -5.36
C ASN A 40 -13.09 -13.90 -5.20
N ARG A 41 -12.59 -13.25 -6.23
CA ARG A 41 -12.70 -11.80 -6.36
C ARG A 41 -14.14 -11.40 -6.68
N ILE A 42 -14.81 -10.67 -5.80
CA ILE A 42 -16.18 -10.18 -6.01
C ILE A 42 -16.23 -8.74 -6.55
N ALA A 43 -15.27 -7.90 -6.17
CA ALA A 43 -15.15 -6.54 -6.67
C ALA A 43 -13.69 -6.09 -6.62
N PHE A 44 -13.34 -5.03 -7.34
CA PHE A 44 -12.05 -4.35 -7.19
C PHE A 44 -12.12 -2.89 -7.61
N LYS A 45 -11.23 -2.10 -7.04
CA LYS A 45 -10.91 -0.72 -7.45
C LYS A 45 -9.41 -0.62 -7.67
N MET A 46 -8.99 0.17 -8.64
CA MET A 46 -7.58 0.31 -9.00
C MET A 46 -7.26 1.77 -9.31
N ASN A 47 -6.18 2.25 -8.75
CA ASN A 47 -5.51 3.47 -9.16
C ASN A 47 -4.26 3.11 -9.98
N ARG A 48 -4.30 3.35 -11.28
CA ARG A 48 -3.19 3.12 -12.23
C ARG A 48 -2.84 4.36 -13.06
N LYS A 49 -3.55 5.47 -12.85
CA LYS A 49 -3.35 6.70 -13.61
C LYS A 49 -2.55 7.75 -12.86
N CYS A 50 -2.43 7.61 -11.55
CA CYS A 50 -1.78 8.59 -10.69
C CYS A 50 -0.78 7.86 -9.77
N ALA A 51 0.44 8.38 -9.68
CA ALA A 51 1.46 7.82 -8.80
C ALA A 51 1.11 7.99 -7.30
N ALA A 52 0.25 8.95 -6.94
CA ALA A 52 -0.18 9.15 -5.56
C ALA A 52 -0.75 7.85 -4.97
N GLY A 53 -0.25 7.44 -3.82
CA GLY A 53 -0.65 6.19 -3.17
C GLY A 53 0.04 4.93 -3.71
N THR A 54 1.19 5.06 -4.37
CA THR A 54 1.98 3.96 -4.94
C THR A 54 3.43 4.02 -4.48
N GLY A 55 4.21 2.96 -4.76
CA GLY A 55 5.66 2.92 -4.51
C GLY A 55 6.42 3.99 -5.29
N ALA A 56 6.04 4.25 -6.54
CA ALA A 56 6.66 5.29 -7.38
C ALA A 56 6.50 6.70 -6.76
N PHE A 57 5.40 6.96 -6.08
CA PHE A 57 5.24 8.20 -5.31
C PHE A 57 6.28 8.30 -4.18
N LEU A 58 6.46 7.22 -3.42
CA LEU A 58 7.46 7.20 -2.34
C LEU A 58 8.89 7.35 -2.88
N GLU A 59 9.22 6.70 -4.01
CA GLU A 59 10.53 6.83 -4.66
C GLU A 59 10.78 8.25 -5.14
N GLU A 60 9.81 8.87 -5.80
CA GLU A 60 9.91 10.26 -6.27
C GLU A 60 10.14 11.23 -5.10
N ILE A 61 9.39 11.05 -4.01
CA ILE A 61 9.56 11.90 -2.82
C ILE A 61 10.92 11.65 -2.16
N ALA A 62 11.37 10.40 -2.04
CA ALA A 62 12.70 10.07 -1.51
C ALA A 62 13.80 10.76 -2.31
N ASN A 63 13.71 10.74 -3.65
CA ASN A 63 14.64 11.42 -4.54
C ASN A 63 14.67 12.94 -4.30
N ARG A 64 13.52 13.58 -4.17
CA ARG A 64 13.41 15.02 -3.89
C ARG A 64 13.97 15.40 -2.54
N LEU A 65 13.77 14.56 -1.53
CA LEU A 65 14.34 14.73 -0.18
C LEU A 65 15.82 14.34 -0.11
N LYS A 66 16.42 13.83 -1.21
CA LYS A 66 17.79 13.31 -1.28
C LYS A 66 18.08 12.22 -0.24
N VAL A 67 17.09 11.36 0.03
CA VAL A 67 17.21 10.19 0.90
C VAL A 67 17.03 8.91 0.10
N LYS A 68 17.63 7.81 0.55
CA LYS A 68 17.37 6.49 -0.03
C LYS A 68 15.94 6.05 0.33
N VAL A 69 15.18 5.51 -0.62
CA VAL A 69 13.80 5.04 -0.40
C VAL A 69 13.70 4.07 0.78
N GLY A 70 14.67 3.16 0.95
CA GLY A 70 14.70 2.24 2.08
C GLY A 70 14.89 2.88 3.46
N ARG A 71 15.21 4.18 3.53
CA ARG A 71 15.32 4.94 4.79
C ARG A 71 14.00 5.58 5.22
N LEU A 72 12.99 5.62 4.32
CA LEU A 72 11.71 6.28 4.63
C LEU A 72 11.02 5.65 5.83
N ASN A 73 11.02 4.32 5.92
CA ASN A 73 10.38 3.61 7.04
C ASN A 73 10.97 4.02 8.39
N GLU A 74 12.30 4.00 8.50
CA GLU A 74 13.02 4.40 9.72
C GLU A 74 12.79 5.88 10.07
N LEU A 75 12.79 6.76 9.08
CA LEU A 75 12.53 8.18 9.27
C LEU A 75 11.11 8.42 9.79
N ALA A 76 10.10 7.84 9.15
CA ALA A 76 8.71 7.98 9.57
C ALA A 76 8.48 7.47 11.00
N GLU A 77 9.10 6.35 11.37
CA GLU A 77 9.00 5.77 12.72
C GLU A 77 9.57 6.66 13.82
N LYS A 78 10.60 7.45 13.49
CA LYS A 78 11.25 8.41 14.42
C LYS A 78 10.55 9.77 14.46
N ALA A 79 9.47 9.97 13.73
CA ALA A 79 8.73 11.22 13.73
C ALA A 79 8.16 11.56 15.11
N THR A 80 8.17 12.85 15.44
CA THR A 80 7.71 13.36 16.73
C THR A 80 6.48 14.23 16.63
N LYS A 81 6.15 14.70 15.41
CA LYS A 81 4.98 15.54 15.16
C LYS A 81 4.14 14.94 14.04
N ASP A 82 2.84 15.07 14.16
CA ASP A 82 1.92 14.80 13.06
C ASP A 82 1.76 16.07 12.24
N ILE A 83 2.17 15.98 10.98
CA ILE A 83 1.96 17.06 10.00
C ILE A 83 1.12 16.51 8.86
N SER A 84 0.22 17.33 8.34
CA SER A 84 -0.56 16.96 7.17
C SER A 84 0.19 17.34 5.89
N ILE A 85 0.23 16.43 4.95
CA ILE A 85 0.56 16.66 3.55
C ILE A 85 -0.74 16.49 2.77
N GLY A 86 -1.36 17.59 2.39
CA GLY A 86 -2.74 17.61 1.87
C GLY A 86 -2.86 17.36 0.38
N SER A 87 -1.76 17.27 -0.34
CA SER A 87 -1.77 17.26 -1.79
C SER A 87 -1.91 15.84 -2.35
N TYR A 88 -2.89 15.63 -3.20
CA TYR A 88 -3.13 14.36 -3.90
C TYR A 88 -2.33 14.21 -5.22
N CYS A 89 -1.65 15.24 -5.63
CA CYS A 89 -0.85 15.25 -6.87
C CYS A 89 0.63 15.30 -6.51
N THR A 90 1.43 14.41 -7.09
CA THR A 90 2.90 14.36 -6.89
C THR A 90 3.57 15.72 -7.12
N VAL A 91 3.06 16.51 -8.07
CA VAL A 91 3.60 17.84 -8.39
C VAL A 91 3.33 18.83 -7.24
N PHE A 92 2.09 18.87 -6.76
CA PHE A 92 1.72 19.76 -5.65
C PHE A 92 2.32 19.32 -4.32
N THR A 93 2.39 18.01 -4.06
CA THR A 93 3.08 17.46 -2.89
C THR A 93 4.54 17.91 -2.85
N ALA A 94 5.23 17.96 -3.99
CA ALA A 94 6.59 18.44 -4.05
C ALA A 94 6.72 19.91 -3.61
N THR A 95 5.79 20.76 -4.04
CA THR A 95 5.76 22.18 -3.63
C THR A 95 5.46 22.32 -2.13
N GLU A 96 4.51 21.53 -1.61
CA GLU A 96 4.18 21.51 -0.19
C GLU A 96 5.36 21.05 0.67
N ILE A 97 6.07 20.00 0.26
CA ILE A 97 7.29 19.54 0.93
C ILE A 97 8.35 20.64 0.98
N LEU A 98 8.59 21.36 -0.12
CA LEU A 98 9.54 22.47 -0.15
C LEU A 98 9.13 23.58 0.83
N THR A 99 7.84 23.85 0.94
CA THR A 99 7.32 24.80 1.94
C THR A 99 7.62 24.32 3.36
N LYS A 100 7.35 23.04 3.66
CA LYS A 100 7.64 22.44 4.98
C LYS A 100 9.14 22.49 5.33
N ILE A 101 10.01 22.24 4.34
CA ILE A 101 11.47 22.38 4.53
C ILE A 101 11.86 23.83 4.86
N ARG A 102 11.27 24.83 4.18
CA ARG A 102 11.51 26.26 4.45
C ARG A 102 10.99 26.68 5.82
N GLU A 103 9.91 26.06 6.31
CA GLU A 103 9.38 26.23 7.65
C GLU A 103 10.20 25.51 8.74
N ASN A 104 11.35 24.92 8.38
CA ASN A 104 12.22 24.10 9.25
C ASN A 104 11.48 22.91 9.92
N VAL A 105 10.51 22.34 9.24
CA VAL A 105 9.88 21.09 9.68
C VAL A 105 10.89 19.94 9.54
N ASP A 106 11.01 19.11 10.58
CA ASP A 106 11.92 17.99 10.59
C ASP A 106 11.59 16.99 9.47
N LEU A 107 12.62 16.50 8.79
CA LEU A 107 12.49 15.55 7.69
C LEU A 107 11.68 14.30 8.07
N LYS A 108 11.87 13.78 9.28
CA LYS A 108 11.15 12.61 9.78
C LYS A 108 9.64 12.86 9.88
N ASP A 109 9.23 14.06 10.29
CA ASP A 109 7.83 14.46 10.39
C ASP A 109 7.21 14.63 8.98
N ILE A 110 7.98 15.16 8.02
CA ILE A 110 7.59 15.25 6.61
C ILE A 110 7.33 13.84 6.06
N VAL A 111 8.24 12.89 6.28
CA VAL A 111 8.09 11.52 5.78
C VAL A 111 6.88 10.81 6.39
N ARG A 112 6.60 11.02 7.68
CA ARG A 112 5.38 10.51 8.32
C ARG A 112 4.12 11.09 7.67
N GLY A 113 4.08 12.40 7.39
CA GLY A 113 2.98 13.06 6.68
C GLY A 113 2.77 12.50 5.27
N ILE A 114 3.85 12.12 4.58
CA ILE A 114 3.78 11.45 3.28
C ILE A 114 3.14 10.06 3.42
N TYR A 115 3.48 9.28 4.43
CA TYR A 115 2.83 7.99 4.70
C TYR A 115 1.33 8.15 4.98
N GLN A 116 0.95 9.16 5.75
CA GLN A 116 -0.46 9.50 5.99
C GLN A 116 -1.19 9.81 4.68
N SER A 117 -0.56 10.53 3.74
CA SER A 117 -1.17 10.83 2.44
C SER A 117 -1.36 9.57 1.57
N VAL A 118 -0.43 8.60 1.63
CA VAL A 118 -0.60 7.30 0.96
C VAL A 118 -1.79 6.54 1.54
N ILE A 119 -1.88 6.44 2.86
CA ILE A 119 -2.98 5.76 3.56
C ILE A 119 -4.32 6.44 3.21
N GLN A 120 -4.38 7.74 3.27
CA GLN A 120 -5.58 8.51 2.94
C GLN A 120 -6.04 8.22 1.51
N ARG A 121 -5.11 8.13 0.56
CA ARG A 121 -5.42 7.81 -0.84
C ARG A 121 -6.04 6.42 -1.01
N ILE A 122 -5.60 5.43 -0.26
CA ILE A 122 -6.21 4.10 -0.26
C ILE A 122 -7.61 4.13 0.35
N MET A 123 -7.80 4.85 1.46
CA MET A 123 -9.10 4.99 2.12
C MET A 123 -10.14 5.70 1.24
N GLU A 124 -9.72 6.61 0.37
CA GLU A 124 -10.61 7.24 -0.62
C GLU A 124 -11.03 6.28 -1.75
N MET A 125 -10.24 5.25 -2.01
CA MET A 125 -10.63 4.23 -2.98
C MET A 125 -11.72 3.32 -2.45
N ASP A 126 -11.67 2.96 -1.15
CA ASP A 126 -12.62 2.00 -0.56
C ASP A 126 -12.72 2.13 0.98
N THR A 127 -13.87 1.80 1.54
CA THR A 127 -14.13 1.80 2.99
C THR A 127 -13.42 0.67 3.74
N LEU A 128 -12.85 -0.30 3.04
CA LEU A 128 -12.10 -1.44 3.58
C LEU A 128 -12.89 -2.22 4.65
N GLU A 129 -14.11 -2.60 4.37
CA GLU A 129 -14.95 -3.37 5.30
C GLU A 129 -14.37 -4.77 5.61
N GLY A 130 -14.68 -5.29 6.80
CA GLY A 130 -14.24 -6.62 7.23
C GLY A 130 -12.75 -6.69 7.58
N GLU A 131 -12.15 -7.86 7.47
CA GLU A 131 -10.72 -8.04 7.65
C GLU A 131 -9.93 -7.40 6.51
N VAL A 132 -8.74 -6.93 6.80
CA VAL A 132 -7.86 -6.28 5.82
C VAL A 132 -6.56 -7.06 5.71
N VAL A 133 -6.22 -7.42 4.48
CA VAL A 133 -4.93 -8.00 4.11
C VAL A 133 -4.18 -6.97 3.26
N MET A 134 -2.89 -6.76 3.51
CA MET A 134 -2.08 -5.83 2.74
C MET A 134 -0.92 -6.54 2.05
N THR A 135 -0.71 -6.25 0.77
CA THR A 135 0.32 -6.84 -0.09
C THR A 135 1.04 -5.77 -0.91
N GLY A 136 1.99 -6.21 -1.73
CA GLY A 136 2.78 -5.34 -2.59
C GLY A 136 4.11 -4.90 -2.00
N GLY A 137 4.92 -4.27 -2.84
CA GLY A 137 6.27 -3.82 -2.46
C GLY A 137 6.26 -2.76 -1.35
N VAL A 138 5.24 -1.91 -1.31
CA VAL A 138 5.13 -0.89 -0.25
C VAL A 138 4.92 -1.55 1.11
N ALA A 139 4.04 -2.55 1.21
CA ALA A 139 3.84 -3.31 2.45
C ALA A 139 5.11 -4.06 2.87
N ALA A 140 5.83 -4.66 1.91
CA ALA A 140 7.05 -5.41 2.16
C ALA A 140 8.17 -4.58 2.78
N HIS A 141 8.31 -3.34 2.34
CA HIS A 141 9.45 -2.48 2.69
C HIS A 141 9.13 -1.38 3.70
N ASN A 142 7.86 -1.20 4.06
CA ASN A 142 7.41 -0.14 4.96
C ASN A 142 6.50 -0.66 6.07
N PRO A 143 6.99 -1.49 7.01
CA PRO A 143 6.17 -2.03 8.09
C PRO A 143 5.60 -0.95 9.02
N PHE A 144 6.25 0.19 9.15
CA PHE A 144 5.70 1.32 9.91
C PHE A 144 4.47 1.93 9.21
N LEU A 145 4.46 2.02 7.87
CA LEU A 145 3.26 2.44 7.12
C LEU A 145 2.08 1.49 7.39
N VAL A 146 2.33 0.19 7.45
CA VAL A 146 1.29 -0.81 7.79
C VAL A 146 0.73 -0.53 9.18
N ARG A 147 1.58 -0.32 10.20
CA ARG A 147 1.13 0.03 11.56
C ARG A 147 0.33 1.33 11.61
N MET A 148 0.79 2.38 10.92
CA MET A 148 0.04 3.64 10.82
C MET A 148 -1.34 3.43 10.18
N PHE A 149 -1.43 2.53 9.20
CA PHE A 149 -2.68 2.19 8.55
C PHE A 149 -3.61 1.42 9.50
N GLU A 150 -3.09 0.44 10.28
CA GLU A 150 -3.83 -0.25 11.35
C GLU A 150 -4.44 0.74 12.34
N GLU A 151 -3.62 1.68 12.82
CA GLU A 151 -4.06 2.75 13.73
C GLU A 151 -5.18 3.59 13.10
N LYS A 152 -5.03 3.96 11.82
CA LYS A 152 -5.99 4.80 11.11
C LYS A 152 -7.34 4.15 10.92
N ILE A 153 -7.38 2.83 10.64
CA ILE A 153 -8.64 2.09 10.45
C ILE A 153 -9.16 1.44 11.74
N GLY A 154 -8.41 1.53 12.85
CA GLY A 154 -8.78 0.99 14.16
C GLY A 154 -8.86 -0.54 14.23
N ARG A 155 -8.13 -1.25 13.37
CA ARG A 155 -8.11 -2.73 13.32
C ARG A 155 -6.83 -3.26 12.69
N LYS A 156 -6.54 -4.53 12.97
CA LYS A 156 -5.35 -5.19 12.47
C LYS A 156 -5.37 -5.37 10.95
N ILE A 157 -4.20 -5.21 10.34
CA ILE A 157 -3.93 -5.54 8.94
C ILE A 157 -3.04 -6.78 8.91
N PHE A 158 -3.44 -7.79 8.15
CA PHE A 158 -2.67 -9.00 7.95
C PHE A 158 -1.75 -8.84 6.74
N VAL A 159 -0.49 -9.23 6.88
CA VAL A 159 0.50 -9.17 5.81
C VAL A 159 1.04 -10.58 5.60
N PRO A 160 0.90 -11.18 4.40
CA PRO A 160 1.44 -12.52 4.13
C PRO A 160 2.97 -12.50 4.09
N PRO A 161 3.62 -13.65 4.23
CA PRO A 161 5.05 -13.76 3.94
C PRO A 161 5.35 -13.30 2.50
N LEU A 162 6.43 -12.52 2.32
CA LEU A 162 6.85 -12.01 1.00
C LEU A 162 5.71 -11.32 0.23
N PRO A 163 5.07 -10.28 0.79
CA PRO A 163 3.82 -9.73 0.28
C PRO A 163 3.93 -9.18 -1.15
N GLN A 164 5.12 -8.84 -1.63
CA GLN A 164 5.37 -8.41 -3.01
C GLN A 164 5.20 -9.52 -4.05
N PHE A 165 5.21 -10.80 -3.63
CA PHE A 165 5.07 -11.95 -4.52
C PHE A 165 3.68 -12.60 -4.47
N THR A 166 2.73 -12.04 -3.73
CA THR A 166 1.38 -12.63 -3.54
C THR A 166 0.68 -12.91 -4.86
N GLY A 167 0.76 -12.00 -5.83
CA GLY A 167 0.19 -12.20 -7.17
C GLY A 167 0.85 -13.34 -7.95
N ALA A 168 2.18 -13.42 -7.92
CA ALA A 168 2.93 -14.50 -8.56
C ALA A 168 2.63 -15.86 -7.90
N PHE A 169 2.53 -15.89 -6.58
CA PHE A 169 2.14 -17.08 -5.84
C PHE A 169 0.73 -17.55 -6.20
N GLY A 170 -0.24 -16.65 -6.30
CA GLY A 170 -1.59 -16.95 -6.75
C GLY A 170 -1.65 -17.47 -8.18
N ALA A 171 -0.80 -16.96 -9.08
CA ALA A 171 -0.65 -17.48 -10.44
C ALA A 171 -0.13 -18.91 -10.44
N ALA A 172 0.87 -19.22 -9.59
CA ALA A 172 1.40 -20.58 -9.43
C ALA A 172 0.33 -21.56 -8.90
N LEU A 173 -0.49 -21.14 -7.93
CA LEU A 173 -1.60 -21.95 -7.43
C LEU A 173 -2.60 -22.29 -8.54
N TYR A 174 -2.99 -21.33 -9.38
CA TYR A 174 -3.86 -21.60 -10.52
C TYR A 174 -3.22 -22.53 -11.56
N ALA A 175 -1.91 -22.45 -11.76
CA ALA A 175 -1.21 -23.36 -12.67
C ALA A 175 -1.20 -24.80 -12.15
N LEU A 176 -1.05 -24.99 -10.84
CA LEU A 176 -1.13 -26.30 -10.18
C LEU A 176 -2.53 -26.90 -10.29
N GLU A 177 -3.56 -26.12 -10.00
CA GLU A 177 -4.97 -26.55 -10.10
C GLU A 177 -5.33 -26.99 -11.53
N ALA A 178 -4.81 -26.30 -12.56
CA ALA A 178 -5.05 -26.63 -13.96
C ALA A 178 -4.32 -27.91 -14.43
N LYS A 179 -3.31 -28.39 -13.71
CA LYS A 179 -2.57 -29.62 -14.02
C LYS A 179 -3.09 -30.84 -13.26
N GLY A 180 -3.80 -30.63 -12.17
CA GLY A 180 -4.32 -31.70 -11.30
C GLY A 180 -5.77 -32.13 -11.60
N GLY A 181 -6.43 -31.47 -12.53
CA GLY A 181 -7.76 -31.83 -13.07
C GLY A 181 -7.65 -32.27 -14.53
#